data_3c9757cfcaa7f82996abc9c18d84d8a9
#
_entry.id   3c9757cfcaa7f82996abc9c18d84d8a9
#
_cell.length_a   1.000
_cell.length_b   1.000
_cell.length_c   1.000
_cell.angle_alpha   90.00
_cell.angle_beta   90.00
_cell.angle_gamma   90.00
#
_symmetry.space_group_name_H-M   'P 1'
#
loop_
_entity.id
_entity.type
_entity.pdbx_description
1 polymer ?
#
loop_
_entity_poly.entity_id
_entity_poly.type
_entity_poly.pdbx_seq_one_letter_code
_entity_poly.pdbx_strand_id
1 'polypeptide(L)'
;AMNQKARKIGMTNSRFVDSSGLNSGNVATARDLAKLVTASNNYAAIREFSTTSQHSVSPGNKRGQLQYVNSNSLVRNQGWEIDVSKTGYLSEAGRCLVMQANISGQPVVIVLLNSWGKNTRIGDANRVKKWIENTQGRRQA
;
A
#
# COMPACT_ATOMS: atom_id res chain seq x y z
N ALA A 1 15.66 -8.28 13.34
CA ALA A 1 14.35 -7.75 13.79
C ALA A 1 13.24 -7.99 12.75
N MET A 2 13.41 -7.59 11.45
CA MET A 2 12.35 -7.70 10.41
C MET A 2 11.83 -9.13 10.23
N ASN A 3 12.71 -10.11 10.01
CA ASN A 3 12.30 -11.51 9.82
C ASN A 3 11.66 -12.12 11.07
N GLN A 4 12.03 -11.67 12.27
CA GLN A 4 11.36 -12.09 13.51
C GLN A 4 9.94 -11.52 13.58
N LYS A 5 9.74 -10.25 13.23
CA LYS A 5 8.41 -9.62 13.16
C LYS A 5 7.55 -10.29 12.10
N ALA A 6 8.12 -10.57 10.91
CA ALA A 6 7.43 -11.27 9.84
C ALA A 6 6.90 -12.62 10.32
N ARG A 7 7.72 -13.45 10.96
CA ARG A 7 7.27 -14.73 11.54
C ARG A 7 6.16 -14.55 12.57
N LYS A 8 6.28 -13.54 13.48
CA LYS A 8 5.24 -13.28 14.50
C LYS A 8 3.87 -12.93 13.92
N ILE A 9 3.82 -12.31 12.74
CA ILE A 9 2.56 -12.01 12.06
C ILE A 9 2.18 -13.03 10.99
N GLY A 10 2.88 -14.18 10.98
CA GLY A 10 2.54 -15.33 10.13
C GLY A 10 3.01 -15.23 8.68
N MET A 11 3.97 -14.36 8.37
CA MET A 11 4.61 -14.26 7.04
C MET A 11 5.67 -15.35 6.88
N THR A 12 5.24 -16.57 6.65
CA THR A 12 6.13 -17.76 6.61
C THR A 12 6.87 -17.92 5.28
N ASN A 13 6.39 -17.28 4.23
CA ASN A 13 6.96 -17.37 2.88
C ASN A 13 7.58 -16.03 2.45
N SER A 14 8.15 -15.29 3.40
CA SER A 14 8.79 -14.01 3.17
C SER A 14 10.16 -13.95 3.82
N ARG A 15 11.09 -13.26 3.16
CA ARG A 15 12.45 -13.03 3.66
C ARG A 15 12.88 -11.61 3.39
N PHE A 16 13.48 -10.99 4.38
CA PHE A 16 14.03 -9.64 4.31
C PHE A 16 15.53 -9.69 4.63
N VAL A 17 16.34 -9.14 3.75
CA VAL A 17 17.81 -9.11 3.86
C VAL A 17 18.30 -7.71 4.26
N ASP A 18 17.50 -6.69 4.00
CA ASP A 18 17.78 -5.32 4.40
C ASP A 18 16.50 -4.54 4.78
N SER A 19 16.67 -3.36 5.36
CA SER A 19 15.58 -2.49 5.78
C SER A 19 15.27 -1.37 4.77
N SER A 20 16.10 -1.15 3.76
CA SER A 20 15.91 -0.08 2.78
C SER A 20 14.81 -0.42 1.76
N GLY A 21 14.58 -1.70 1.51
CA GLY A 21 13.68 -2.17 0.46
C GLY A 21 14.27 -2.08 -0.95
N LEU A 22 15.59 -1.82 -1.07
CA LEU A 22 16.29 -1.69 -2.35
C LEU A 22 16.99 -2.97 -2.80
N ASN A 23 17.15 -3.93 -1.91
CA ASN A 23 17.79 -5.21 -2.21
C ASN A 23 16.77 -6.20 -2.77
N SER A 24 17.04 -6.78 -3.94
CA SER A 24 16.20 -7.79 -4.61
C SER A 24 16.06 -9.10 -3.82
N GLY A 25 16.90 -9.32 -2.81
CA GLY A 25 16.77 -10.42 -1.84
C GLY A 25 15.61 -10.25 -0.85
N ASN A 26 14.97 -9.07 -0.79
CA ASN A 26 13.71 -8.86 -0.07
C ASN A 26 12.57 -9.45 -0.88
N VAL A 27 12.04 -10.59 -0.44
CA VAL A 27 10.97 -11.31 -1.16
C VAL A 27 9.79 -11.61 -0.24
N ALA A 28 8.60 -11.49 -0.78
CA ALA A 28 7.36 -11.80 -0.07
C ALA A 28 6.28 -12.30 -1.04
N THR A 29 5.39 -13.15 -0.54
CA THR A 29 4.19 -13.53 -1.29
C THR A 29 3.08 -12.47 -1.10
N ALA A 30 2.16 -12.39 -2.05
CA ALA A 30 0.99 -11.51 -1.92
C ALA A 30 0.17 -11.82 -0.65
N ARG A 31 0.05 -13.09 -0.28
CA ARG A 31 -0.66 -13.53 0.92
C ARG A 31 0.03 -13.04 2.21
N ASP A 32 1.35 -13.10 2.25
CA ASP A 32 2.11 -12.60 3.41
C ASP A 32 2.07 -11.06 3.49
N LEU A 33 2.12 -10.38 2.35
CA LEU A 33 1.94 -8.93 2.32
C LEU A 33 0.53 -8.50 2.78
N ALA A 34 -0.50 -9.29 2.48
CA ALA A 34 -1.83 -9.02 3.03
C ALA A 34 -1.84 -9.08 4.58
N LYS A 35 -1.16 -10.07 5.18
CA LYS A 35 -1.00 -10.13 6.65
C LYS A 35 -0.24 -8.93 7.20
N LEU A 36 0.82 -8.49 6.48
CA LEU A 36 1.60 -7.33 6.87
C LEU A 36 0.74 -6.06 6.87
N VAL A 37 -0.04 -5.83 5.82
CA VAL A 37 -0.93 -4.67 5.70
C VAL A 37 -1.97 -4.67 6.82
N THR A 38 -2.63 -5.80 7.07
CA THR A 38 -3.58 -5.95 8.17
C THR A 38 -2.92 -5.65 9.53
N ALA A 39 -1.72 -6.18 9.77
CA ALA A 39 -0.99 -5.90 11.00
C ALA A 39 -0.56 -4.42 11.12
N SER A 40 -0.21 -3.79 10.00
CA SER A 40 0.20 -2.39 9.95
C SER A 40 -0.94 -1.43 10.29
N ASN A 41 -2.18 -1.81 10.01
CA ASN A 41 -3.36 -1.01 10.35
C ASN A 41 -3.58 -0.82 11.85
N ASN A 42 -2.94 -1.63 12.70
CA ASN A 42 -2.99 -1.44 14.16
C ASN A 42 -2.08 -0.31 14.67
N TYR A 43 -1.28 0.31 13.81
CA TYR A 43 -0.33 1.37 14.19
C TYR A 43 -0.81 2.71 13.64
N ALA A 44 -1.25 3.61 14.53
CA ALA A 44 -1.77 4.93 14.16
C ALA A 44 -0.79 5.74 13.28
N ALA A 45 0.49 5.76 13.65
CA ALA A 45 1.51 6.46 12.87
C ALA A 45 1.67 5.90 11.45
N ILE A 46 1.54 4.58 11.25
CA ILE A 46 1.61 3.98 9.91
C ILE A 46 0.39 4.41 9.09
N ARG A 47 -0.81 4.37 9.68
CA ARG A 47 -2.02 4.85 9.00
C ARG A 47 -1.86 6.31 8.57
N GLU A 48 -1.56 7.19 9.50
CA GLU A 48 -1.43 8.62 9.27
C GLU A 48 -0.41 8.93 8.17
N PHE A 49 0.83 8.45 8.31
CA PHE A 49 1.90 8.80 7.36
C PHE A 49 1.72 8.14 5.99
N SER A 50 1.13 6.95 5.93
CA SER A 50 0.92 6.26 4.66
C SER A 50 -0.27 6.80 3.86
N THR A 51 -1.18 7.53 4.49
CA THR A 51 -2.37 8.11 3.87
C THR A 51 -2.37 9.64 3.83
N THR A 52 -1.33 10.29 4.33
CA THR A 52 -1.14 11.73 4.15
C THR A 52 -1.01 12.04 2.66
N SER A 53 -1.89 12.89 2.13
CA SER A 53 -1.97 13.19 0.69
C SER A 53 -0.76 13.95 0.19
N GLN A 54 -0.29 14.93 0.99
CA GLN A 54 0.90 15.75 0.72
C GLN A 54 1.47 16.31 2.02
N HIS A 55 2.75 16.59 2.02
CA HIS A 55 3.44 17.23 3.13
C HIS A 55 4.49 18.21 2.61
N SER A 56 4.59 19.37 3.24
CA SER A 56 5.56 20.40 2.89
C SER A 56 6.54 20.60 4.04
N VAL A 57 7.82 20.67 3.72
CA VAL A 57 8.89 20.95 4.69
C VAL A 57 9.74 22.14 4.23
N SER A 58 10.18 22.93 5.19
CA SER A 58 11.14 24.03 4.96
C SER A 58 12.47 23.61 5.59
N PRO A 59 13.48 23.22 4.79
CA PRO A 59 14.74 22.66 5.32
C PRO A 59 15.66 23.68 6.04
N GLY A 60 15.19 24.87 6.36
CA GLY A 60 15.94 25.87 7.13
C GLY A 60 17.15 26.50 6.43
N ASN A 61 17.43 26.15 5.21
CA ASN A 61 18.45 26.73 4.35
C ASN A 61 17.77 27.38 3.13
N LYS A 62 18.47 28.22 2.39
CA LYS A 62 17.96 29.02 1.25
C LYS A 62 17.29 28.22 0.11
N ARG A 63 16.94 26.95 0.29
CA ARG A 63 16.36 26.06 -0.74
C ARG A 63 14.83 26.15 -0.87
N GLY A 64 14.16 27.04 -0.13
CA GLY A 64 12.71 27.18 -0.20
C GLY A 64 11.93 26.00 0.39
N GLN A 65 10.64 25.94 0.10
CA GLN A 65 9.74 24.89 0.56
C GLN A 65 9.80 23.67 -0.36
N LEU A 66 9.99 22.49 0.21
CA LEU A 66 9.91 21.19 -0.50
C LEU A 66 8.54 20.57 -0.27
N GLN A 67 7.86 20.20 -1.34
CA GLN A 67 6.56 19.54 -1.30
C GLN A 67 6.70 18.07 -1.67
N TYR A 68 6.20 17.21 -0.80
CA TYR A 68 6.10 15.77 -1.01
C TYR A 68 4.64 15.39 -1.23
N VAL A 69 4.36 14.63 -2.28
CA VAL A 69 3.03 14.16 -2.65
C VAL A 69 2.98 12.65 -2.54
N ASN A 70 1.90 12.12 -1.96
CA ASN A 70 1.73 10.68 -1.83
C ASN A 70 1.82 9.99 -3.20
N SER A 71 2.68 8.98 -3.30
CA SER A 71 2.92 8.24 -4.53
C SER A 71 1.76 7.34 -4.96
N ASN A 72 0.82 7.05 -4.05
CA ASN A 72 -0.47 6.43 -4.38
C ASN A 72 -1.50 7.54 -4.63
N SER A 73 -1.86 7.77 -5.90
CA SER A 73 -2.83 8.80 -6.27
C SER A 73 -4.24 8.53 -5.74
N LEU A 74 -4.57 7.28 -5.37
CA LEU A 74 -5.88 6.92 -4.79
C LEU A 74 -6.09 7.57 -3.42
N VAL A 75 -5.02 7.85 -2.67
CA VAL A 75 -5.08 8.55 -1.38
C VAL A 75 -5.67 9.96 -1.51
N ARG A 76 -5.54 10.58 -2.68
CA ARG A 76 -6.10 11.91 -2.97
C ARG A 76 -7.47 11.85 -3.66
N ASN A 77 -7.98 10.66 -3.91
CA ASN A 77 -9.26 10.45 -4.59
C ASN A 77 -10.37 10.31 -3.55
N GLN A 78 -11.34 11.23 -3.56
CA GLN A 78 -12.47 11.23 -2.63
C GLN A 78 -13.35 9.97 -2.68
N GLY A 79 -13.29 9.21 -3.76
CA GLY A 79 -13.97 7.91 -3.89
C GLY A 79 -13.27 6.76 -3.16
N TRP A 80 -12.15 6.99 -2.47
CA TRP A 80 -11.39 5.98 -1.74
C TRP A 80 -11.23 6.35 -0.27
N GLU A 81 -11.58 5.42 0.60
CA GLU A 81 -11.34 5.46 2.04
C GLU A 81 -10.21 4.48 2.37
N ILE A 82 -8.96 4.98 2.41
CA ILE A 82 -7.76 4.17 2.56
C ILE A 82 -7.19 4.30 3.96
N ASP A 83 -7.01 3.17 4.65
CA ASP A 83 -6.45 3.10 6.01
C ASP A 83 -4.93 3.02 6.02
N VAL A 84 -4.36 2.23 5.10
CA VAL A 84 -2.92 1.99 4.96
C VAL A 84 -2.56 1.89 3.49
N SER A 85 -1.44 2.49 3.08
CA SER A 85 -0.98 2.43 1.69
C SER A 85 0.53 2.44 1.60
N LYS A 86 1.10 1.61 0.71
CA LYS A 86 2.50 1.66 0.34
C LYS A 86 2.71 1.25 -1.12
N THR A 87 3.37 2.12 -1.86
CA THR A 87 3.85 1.80 -3.22
C THR A 87 5.31 1.35 -3.18
N GLY A 88 5.73 0.64 -4.19
CA GLY A 88 7.14 0.27 -4.42
C GLY A 88 7.44 0.18 -5.91
N TYR A 89 8.70 0.39 -6.25
CA TYR A 89 9.22 0.13 -7.59
C TYR A 89 10.70 -0.23 -7.53
N LEU A 90 11.02 -1.36 -8.10
CA LEU A 90 12.36 -1.77 -8.50
C LEU A 90 12.25 -2.39 -9.90
N SER A 91 13.31 -2.36 -10.69
CA SER A 91 13.33 -2.99 -12.03
C SER A 91 12.94 -4.47 -11.97
N GLU A 92 13.44 -5.18 -10.96
CA GLU A 92 13.23 -6.61 -10.74
C GLU A 92 11.84 -6.95 -10.19
N ALA A 93 11.29 -6.06 -9.38
CA ALA A 93 9.98 -6.27 -8.71
C ALA A 93 8.80 -5.68 -9.49
N GLY A 94 9.07 -4.85 -10.48
CA GLY A 94 8.03 -4.07 -11.14
C GLY A 94 7.38 -3.04 -10.21
N ARG A 95 6.24 -2.51 -10.62
CA ARG A 95 5.49 -1.56 -9.81
C ARG A 95 4.53 -2.29 -8.88
N CYS A 96 4.65 -2.02 -7.59
CA CYS A 96 3.85 -2.66 -6.56
C CYS A 96 2.98 -1.66 -5.81
N LEU A 97 1.83 -2.14 -5.32
CA LEU A 97 0.94 -1.43 -4.42
C LEU A 97 0.38 -2.43 -3.42
N VAL A 98 0.48 -2.10 -2.14
CA VAL A 98 -0.26 -2.76 -1.07
C VAL A 98 -1.09 -1.71 -0.34
N MET A 99 -2.34 -2.00 -0.04
CA MET A 99 -3.20 -1.09 0.72
C MET A 99 -4.34 -1.82 1.41
N GLN A 100 -4.86 -1.21 2.47
CA GLN A 100 -6.15 -1.54 3.04
C GLN A 100 -7.09 -0.35 2.84
N ALA A 101 -8.30 -0.63 2.41
CA ALA A 101 -9.33 0.39 2.20
C ALA A 101 -10.69 -0.13 2.64
N ASN A 102 -11.59 0.78 3.03
CA ASN A 102 -12.99 0.46 3.22
C ASN A 102 -13.71 0.49 1.87
N ILE A 103 -14.30 -0.62 1.47
CA ILE A 103 -15.09 -0.73 0.24
C ILE A 103 -16.48 -1.27 0.62
N SER A 104 -17.51 -0.47 0.39
CA SER A 104 -18.90 -0.80 0.74
C SER A 104 -19.06 -1.22 2.22
N GLY A 105 -18.40 -0.49 3.12
CA GLY A 105 -18.47 -0.72 4.56
C GLY A 105 -17.64 -1.90 5.07
N GLN A 106 -16.78 -2.50 4.24
CA GLN A 106 -15.92 -3.62 4.65
C GLN A 106 -14.45 -3.31 4.42
N PRO A 107 -13.56 -3.68 5.36
CA PRO A 107 -12.12 -3.56 5.16
C PRO A 107 -11.64 -4.58 4.12
N VAL A 108 -11.02 -4.09 3.07
CA VAL A 108 -10.46 -4.90 1.97
C VAL A 108 -8.98 -4.63 1.85
N VAL A 109 -8.17 -5.70 1.85
CA VAL A 109 -6.74 -5.60 1.57
C VAL A 109 -6.49 -5.90 0.09
N ILE A 110 -5.79 -5.00 -0.58
CA ILE A 110 -5.40 -5.12 -1.98
C ILE A 110 -3.88 -5.21 -2.07
N VAL A 111 -3.39 -6.25 -2.73
CA VAL A 111 -1.96 -6.47 -3.00
C VAL A 111 -1.76 -6.65 -4.50
N LEU A 112 -1.08 -5.72 -5.12
CA LEU A 112 -0.78 -5.72 -6.55
C LEU A 112 0.75 -5.72 -6.72
N LEU A 113 1.26 -6.75 -7.35
CA LEU A 113 2.69 -6.97 -7.52
C LEU A 113 3.04 -7.01 -9.01
N ASN A 114 4.25 -6.58 -9.35
CA ASN A 114 4.81 -6.66 -10.68
C ASN A 114 3.92 -6.04 -11.78
N SER A 115 3.31 -4.91 -11.51
CA SER A 115 2.51 -4.21 -12.52
C SER A 115 3.40 -3.52 -13.55
N TRP A 116 3.06 -3.68 -14.83
CA TRP A 116 3.86 -3.18 -15.95
C TRP A 116 3.86 -1.65 -16.07
N GLY A 117 2.73 -1.06 -16.22
CA GLY A 117 2.58 0.36 -16.51
C GLY A 117 2.58 1.24 -15.26
N LYS A 118 2.89 2.52 -15.46
CA LYS A 118 2.91 3.53 -14.38
C LYS A 118 1.58 3.60 -13.62
N ASN A 119 0.46 3.45 -14.32
CA ASN A 119 -0.90 3.58 -13.77
C ASN A 119 -1.64 2.24 -13.66
N THR A 120 -1.05 1.11 -14.08
CA THR A 120 -1.73 -0.18 -14.12
C THR A 120 -2.27 -0.58 -12.75
N ARG A 121 -1.45 -0.49 -11.70
CA ARG A 121 -1.88 -0.80 -10.32
C ARG A 121 -3.03 0.07 -9.82
N ILE A 122 -3.11 1.32 -10.29
CA ILE A 122 -4.21 2.23 -9.96
C ILE A 122 -5.50 1.79 -10.67
N GLY A 123 -5.40 1.47 -11.96
CA GLY A 123 -6.50 0.92 -12.73
C GLY A 123 -6.99 -0.42 -12.19
N ASP A 124 -6.09 -1.31 -11.79
CA ASP A 124 -6.43 -2.61 -11.21
C ASP A 124 -7.16 -2.45 -9.87
N ALA A 125 -6.68 -1.57 -9.00
CA ALA A 125 -7.35 -1.26 -7.73
C ALA A 125 -8.78 -0.75 -7.97
N ASN A 126 -8.98 0.16 -8.94
CA ASN A 126 -10.31 0.66 -9.29
C ASN A 126 -11.21 -0.46 -9.85
N ARG A 127 -10.68 -1.39 -10.66
CA ARG A 127 -11.43 -2.54 -11.17
C ARG A 127 -11.87 -3.47 -10.04
N VAL A 128 -10.97 -3.77 -9.11
CA VAL A 128 -11.29 -4.58 -7.92
C VAL A 128 -12.38 -3.92 -7.08
N LYS A 129 -12.24 -2.62 -6.80
CA LYS A 129 -13.24 -1.86 -6.05
C LYS A 129 -14.61 -1.95 -6.72
N LYS A 130 -14.69 -1.61 -8.00
CA LYS A 130 -15.94 -1.67 -8.78
C LYS A 130 -16.57 -3.07 -8.79
N TRP A 131 -15.75 -4.11 -8.90
CA TRP A 131 -16.23 -5.49 -8.85
C TRP A 131 -16.85 -5.84 -7.49
N ILE A 132 -16.22 -5.44 -6.39
CA ILE A 132 -16.75 -5.66 -5.02
C ILE A 132 -18.09 -4.93 -4.85
N GLU A 133 -18.15 -3.64 -5.21
CA GLU A 133 -19.34 -2.80 -5.10
C GLU A 133 -20.51 -3.40 -5.89
N ASN A 134 -20.29 -3.83 -7.13
CA ASN A 134 -21.31 -4.45 -7.97
C ASN A 134 -21.78 -5.81 -7.43
N THR A 135 -20.89 -6.57 -6.81
CA THR A 135 -21.22 -7.90 -6.26
C THR A 135 -22.05 -7.78 -4.99
N GLN A 136 -21.78 -6.77 -4.18
CA GLN A 136 -22.55 -6.52 -2.94
C GLN A 136 -23.92 -5.92 -3.25
N GLY A 137 -24.03 -5.01 -4.21
CA GLY A 137 -25.31 -4.46 -4.67
C GLY A 137 -26.28 -5.54 -5.16
N ARG A 138 -25.76 -6.59 -5.83
CA ARG A 138 -26.58 -7.74 -6.30
C ARG A 138 -27.04 -8.68 -5.16
N ARG A 139 -26.41 -8.66 -3.99
CA ARG A 139 -26.81 -9.49 -2.85
C ARG A 139 -27.88 -8.82 -1.97
N GLN A 140 -28.08 -7.53 -2.16
CA GLN A 140 -29.07 -6.73 -1.41
C GLN A 140 -30.36 -6.45 -2.20
N ALA A 141 -30.36 -6.78 -3.50
CA ALA A 141 -31.53 -6.71 -4.38
C ALA A 141 -32.20 -8.09 -4.53
#